data_3fd02e7c2a52e54ee102f2f941512b69
#
_entry.id   3fd02e7c2a52e54ee102f2f941512b69
#
_cell.length_a   1.000
_cell.length_b   1.000
_cell.length_c   1.000
_cell.angle_alpha   90.00
_cell.angle_beta   90.00
_cell.angle_gamma   90.00
#
_symmetry.space_group_name_H-M   'P 1'
#
loop_
_entity.id
_entity.type
_entity.pdbx_description
1 polymer ?
#
loop_
_entity_poly.entity_id
_entity_poly.type
_entity_poly.pdbx_seq_one_letter_code
_entity_poly.pdbx_strand_id
1 'polypeptide(L)'
;MKRTEPVHVAVAETSVIVRSGLVAVLKRMPDLTIQPVEITSLEGLQNCMQGHQPDILIINPTFGGWFNVDEFKSNYPQASTKCVSLLCSVTDTNLLKGYDESIALYDDIEVLNKKLVDLMNLGVDETDGEQETLSQREKEIICCVVRGMTNKETAEKLFLSIP
;
A
#
# COMPACT_ATOMS: atom_id res chain seq x y z
N MET A 1 16.79 10.36 1.16
CA MET A 1 17.74 9.70 2.07
C MET A 1 17.23 8.30 2.39
N LYS A 2 18.07 7.31 2.21
CA LYS A 2 17.66 5.92 2.42
C LYS A 2 17.47 5.65 3.91
N ARG A 3 16.34 5.01 4.27
CA ARG A 3 16.09 4.63 5.64
C ARG A 3 17.13 3.57 6.08
N THR A 4 17.75 3.79 7.22
CA THR A 4 18.80 2.90 7.72
C THR A 4 18.27 1.62 8.34
N GLU A 5 17.08 1.67 8.92
CA GLU A 5 16.45 0.48 9.50
C GLU A 5 15.77 -0.35 8.41
N PRO A 6 15.93 -1.67 8.44
CA PRO A 6 15.29 -2.52 7.46
C PRO A 6 13.78 -2.51 7.63
N VAL A 7 13.07 -2.54 6.50
CA VAL A 7 11.61 -2.66 6.45
C VAL A 7 11.28 -4.11 6.12
N HIS A 8 10.53 -4.76 7.00
CA HIS A 8 10.11 -6.15 6.79
C HIS A 8 8.83 -6.16 5.98
N VAL A 9 8.91 -6.74 4.79
CA VAL A 9 7.77 -6.81 3.86
C VAL A 9 7.44 -8.27 3.61
N ALA A 10 6.26 -8.69 4.01
CA ALA A 10 5.76 -10.02 3.70
C ALA A 10 5.03 -9.97 2.35
N VAL A 11 5.32 -10.95 1.49
CA VAL A 11 4.70 -11.07 0.18
C VAL A 11 3.90 -12.36 0.14
N ALA A 12 2.58 -12.23 0.23
CA ALA A 12 1.65 -13.36 0.21
C ALA A 12 1.08 -13.52 -1.19
N GLU A 13 1.69 -14.41 -1.96
CA GLU A 13 1.31 -14.70 -3.35
C GLU A 13 1.67 -16.13 -3.70
N THR A 14 0.73 -16.85 -4.28
CA THR A 14 0.94 -18.26 -4.66
C THR A 14 1.71 -18.41 -5.97
N SER A 15 1.63 -17.43 -6.88
CA SER A 15 2.40 -17.49 -8.12
C SER A 15 3.88 -17.30 -7.86
N VAL A 16 4.67 -18.30 -8.23
CA VAL A 16 6.13 -18.24 -8.09
C VAL A 16 6.71 -17.08 -8.91
N ILE A 17 6.19 -16.89 -10.12
CA ILE A 17 6.68 -15.84 -11.04
C ILE A 17 6.42 -14.47 -10.44
N VAL A 18 5.19 -14.21 -10.00
CA VAL A 18 4.80 -12.91 -9.43
C VAL A 18 5.54 -12.67 -8.12
N ARG A 19 5.54 -13.65 -7.23
CA ARG A 19 6.20 -13.53 -5.92
C ARG A 19 7.70 -13.28 -6.05
N SER A 20 8.37 -14.09 -6.86
CA SER A 20 9.82 -13.97 -7.06
C SER A 20 10.20 -12.65 -7.74
N GLY A 21 9.41 -12.23 -8.72
CA GLY A 21 9.63 -10.95 -9.40
C GLY A 21 9.46 -9.77 -8.45
N LEU A 22 8.41 -9.80 -7.65
CA LEU A 22 8.16 -8.74 -6.68
C LEU A 22 9.27 -8.67 -5.62
N VAL A 23 9.68 -9.81 -5.08
CA VAL A 23 10.78 -9.88 -4.11
C VAL A 23 12.06 -9.29 -4.69
N ALA A 24 12.39 -9.61 -5.95
CA ALA A 24 13.57 -9.07 -6.61
C ALA A 24 13.50 -7.55 -6.74
N VAL A 25 12.33 -7.02 -7.09
CA VAL A 25 12.12 -5.56 -7.20
C VAL A 25 12.22 -4.90 -5.83
N LEU A 26 11.62 -5.50 -4.81
CA LEU A 26 11.65 -4.95 -3.44
C LEU A 26 13.08 -4.80 -2.92
N LYS A 27 13.95 -5.75 -3.23
CA LYS A 27 15.36 -5.70 -2.81
C LYS A 27 16.15 -4.57 -3.47
N ARG A 28 15.62 -3.98 -4.55
CA ARG A 28 16.27 -2.91 -5.30
C ARG A 28 15.67 -1.53 -5.06
N MET A 29 14.80 -1.38 -4.05
CA MET A 29 14.20 -0.09 -3.75
C MET A 29 15.26 0.95 -3.39
N PRO A 30 15.24 2.14 -4.02
CA PRO A 30 16.29 3.14 -3.80
C PRO A 30 16.27 3.79 -2.42
N ASP A 31 15.08 3.97 -1.82
CA ASP A 31 14.93 4.73 -0.58
C ASP A 31 14.68 3.86 0.65
N LEU A 32 14.49 2.57 0.47
CA LEU A 32 14.21 1.64 1.55
C LEU A 32 15.13 0.43 1.48
N THR A 33 15.55 -0.04 2.66
CA THR A 33 16.23 -1.32 2.79
C THR A 33 15.16 -2.33 3.16
N ILE A 34 14.77 -3.19 2.22
CA ILE A 34 13.67 -4.12 2.42
C ILE A 34 14.18 -5.53 2.65
N GLN A 35 13.63 -6.17 3.68
CA GLN A 35 13.83 -7.59 3.96
C GLN A 35 12.52 -8.30 3.64
N PRO A 36 12.42 -8.94 2.46
CA PRO A 36 11.18 -9.62 2.07
C PRO A 36 11.06 -10.99 2.71
N VAL A 37 9.83 -11.35 3.03
CA VAL A 37 9.45 -12.67 3.53
C VAL A 37 8.40 -13.22 2.59
N GLU A 38 8.61 -14.41 2.06
CA GLU A 38 7.68 -15.03 1.13
C GLU A 38 6.67 -15.89 1.88
N ILE A 39 5.39 -15.70 1.58
CA ILE A 39 4.29 -16.43 2.21
C ILE A 39 3.48 -17.09 1.10
N THR A 40 3.29 -18.40 1.20
CA THR A 40 2.60 -19.19 0.17
C THR A 40 1.31 -19.85 0.66
N SER A 41 1.01 -19.74 1.97
CA SER A 41 -0.18 -20.34 2.56
C SER A 41 -0.72 -19.48 3.69
N LEU A 42 -1.98 -19.67 4.03
CA LEU A 42 -2.60 -19.00 5.18
C LEU A 42 -1.91 -19.37 6.49
N GLU A 43 -1.49 -20.63 6.62
CA GLU A 43 -0.73 -21.06 7.78
C GLU A 43 0.60 -20.30 7.88
N GLY A 44 1.29 -20.13 6.76
CA GLY A 44 2.52 -19.33 6.71
C GLY A 44 2.28 -17.89 7.12
N LEU A 45 1.15 -17.30 6.73
CA LEU A 45 0.78 -15.95 7.13
C LEU A 45 0.54 -15.88 8.64
N GLN A 46 -0.18 -16.84 9.21
CA GLN A 46 -0.41 -16.89 10.65
C GLN A 46 0.90 -17.00 11.42
N ASN A 47 1.78 -17.89 10.98
CA ASN A 47 3.09 -18.08 11.62
C ASN A 47 3.92 -16.78 11.57
N CYS A 48 3.88 -16.08 10.45
CA CYS A 48 4.55 -14.79 10.30
C CYS A 48 4.03 -13.76 11.30
N MET A 49 2.72 -13.66 11.44
CA MET A 49 2.09 -12.69 12.33
C MET A 49 2.31 -13.03 13.82
N GLN A 50 2.41 -14.31 14.15
CA GLN A 50 2.67 -14.75 15.53
C GLN A 50 4.14 -14.61 15.92
N GLY A 51 5.04 -14.69 14.94
CA GLY A 51 6.47 -14.56 15.16
C GLY A 51 6.93 -13.12 15.06
N HIS A 52 7.39 -12.76 13.89
CA HIS A 52 7.91 -11.42 13.61
C HIS A 52 6.98 -10.70 12.65
N GLN A 53 6.13 -9.84 13.19
CA GLN A 53 5.14 -9.11 12.39
C GLN A 53 5.82 -8.20 11.38
N PRO A 54 5.43 -8.25 10.09
CA PRO A 54 6.02 -7.38 9.08
C PRO A 54 5.51 -5.95 9.23
N ASP A 55 6.28 -5.02 8.71
CA ASP A 55 5.84 -3.62 8.61
C ASP A 55 4.79 -3.46 7.53
N ILE A 56 4.95 -4.21 6.43
CA ILE A 56 4.05 -4.19 5.28
C ILE A 56 3.72 -5.62 4.89
N LEU A 57 2.44 -5.88 4.64
CA LEU A 57 1.97 -7.13 4.03
C LEU A 57 1.44 -6.81 2.64
N ILE A 58 2.13 -7.31 1.61
CA ILE A 58 1.64 -7.25 0.24
C ILE A 58 0.95 -8.58 -0.05
N ILE A 59 -0.34 -8.54 -0.35
CA ILE A 59 -1.12 -9.74 -0.51
C ILE A 59 -2.06 -9.64 -1.72
N ASN A 60 -2.10 -10.71 -2.51
CA ASN A 60 -3.08 -10.82 -3.58
C ASN A 60 -4.46 -10.99 -2.93
N PRO A 61 -5.46 -10.18 -3.29
CA PRO A 61 -6.81 -10.31 -2.71
C PRO A 61 -7.45 -11.69 -2.85
N THR A 62 -6.98 -12.50 -3.79
CA THR A 62 -7.47 -13.87 -3.98
C THR A 62 -6.69 -14.90 -3.16
N PHE A 63 -5.71 -14.47 -2.38
CA PHE A 63 -4.88 -15.35 -1.56
C PHE A 63 -5.75 -16.14 -0.57
N GLY A 64 -5.61 -17.46 -0.57
CA GLY A 64 -6.42 -18.32 0.28
C GLY A 64 -7.90 -18.39 -0.09
N GLY A 65 -8.24 -18.10 -1.35
CA GLY A 65 -9.59 -17.95 -1.85
C GLY A 65 -9.92 -16.46 -2.00
N TRP A 66 -10.48 -15.85 -1.00
CA TRP A 66 -10.68 -14.40 -0.92
C TRP A 66 -10.17 -13.92 0.42
N PHE A 67 -9.11 -13.13 0.40
CA PHE A 67 -8.53 -12.59 1.61
C PHE A 67 -9.40 -11.46 2.17
N ASN A 68 -9.81 -11.59 3.42
CA ASN A 68 -10.62 -10.57 4.09
C ASN A 68 -9.70 -9.70 4.96
N VAL A 69 -9.36 -8.52 4.46
CA VAL A 69 -8.44 -7.62 5.13
C VAL A 69 -9.02 -7.07 6.44
N ASP A 70 -10.32 -6.85 6.50
CA ASP A 70 -10.95 -6.35 7.73
C ASP A 70 -10.92 -7.38 8.83
N GLU A 71 -11.19 -8.64 8.50
CA GLU A 71 -11.06 -9.76 9.43
C GLU A 71 -9.63 -9.92 9.90
N PHE A 72 -8.67 -9.82 8.98
CA PHE A 72 -7.25 -9.88 9.30
C PHE A 72 -6.87 -8.80 10.31
N LYS A 73 -7.28 -7.55 10.07
CA LYS A 73 -7.01 -6.44 10.99
C LYS A 73 -7.68 -6.65 12.34
N SER A 74 -8.86 -7.23 12.36
CA SER A 74 -9.58 -7.55 13.60
C SER A 74 -8.87 -8.63 14.41
N ASN A 75 -8.26 -9.60 13.74
CA ASN A 75 -7.52 -10.66 14.41
C ASN A 75 -6.18 -10.19 15.00
N TYR A 76 -5.63 -9.11 14.47
CA TYR A 76 -4.36 -8.55 14.93
C TYR A 76 -4.48 -7.06 15.25
N PRO A 77 -5.32 -6.70 16.25
CA PRO A 77 -5.61 -5.28 16.52
C PRO A 77 -4.41 -4.49 17.03
N GLN A 78 -3.40 -5.17 17.57
CA GLN A 78 -2.18 -4.54 18.06
C GLN A 78 -1.11 -4.42 16.99
N ALA A 79 -1.32 -5.01 15.82
CA ALA A 79 -0.33 -4.97 14.75
C ALA A 79 -0.37 -3.63 14.02
N SER A 80 0.79 -3.07 13.77
CA SER A 80 0.94 -1.86 12.95
C SER A 80 1.21 -2.19 11.48
N THR A 81 1.02 -3.43 11.08
CA THR A 81 1.25 -3.90 9.71
C THR A 81 0.33 -3.18 8.73
N LYS A 82 0.92 -2.58 7.70
CA LYS A 82 0.17 -1.96 6.60
C LYS A 82 -0.17 -3.02 5.56
N CYS A 83 -1.43 -3.08 5.16
CA CYS A 83 -1.90 -4.06 4.19
C CYS A 83 -1.97 -3.44 2.80
N VAL A 84 -1.27 -4.03 1.86
CA VAL A 84 -1.18 -3.56 0.47
C VAL A 84 -1.76 -4.65 -0.43
N SER A 85 -2.75 -4.29 -1.25
CA SER A 85 -3.30 -5.23 -2.23
C SER A 85 -2.39 -5.30 -3.46
N LEU A 86 -2.12 -6.53 -3.90
CA LEU A 86 -1.36 -6.78 -5.14
C LEU A 86 -2.34 -7.07 -6.26
N LEU A 87 -2.44 -6.16 -7.21
CA LEU A 87 -3.39 -6.25 -8.31
C LEU A 87 -2.76 -6.94 -9.51
N CYS A 88 -3.12 -8.20 -9.71
CA CYS A 88 -2.64 -9.01 -10.84
C CYS A 88 -3.63 -9.01 -12.02
N SER A 89 -4.83 -8.54 -11.81
CA SER A 89 -5.89 -8.52 -12.82
C SER A 89 -6.87 -7.38 -12.52
N VAL A 90 -7.82 -7.18 -13.42
CA VAL A 90 -8.90 -6.22 -13.18
C VAL A 90 -9.68 -6.66 -11.94
N THR A 91 -9.78 -5.78 -10.97
CA THR A 91 -10.41 -6.08 -9.69
C THR A 91 -11.46 -5.01 -9.40
N ASP A 92 -12.57 -5.43 -8.83
CA ASP A 92 -13.60 -4.52 -8.34
C ASP A 92 -13.00 -3.67 -7.22
N THR A 93 -13.12 -2.35 -7.36
CA THR A 93 -12.60 -1.41 -6.36
C THR A 93 -13.22 -1.60 -4.98
N ASN A 94 -14.42 -2.15 -4.89
CA ASN A 94 -15.05 -2.45 -3.61
C ASN A 94 -14.29 -3.50 -2.81
N LEU A 95 -13.59 -4.41 -3.49
CA LEU A 95 -12.77 -5.43 -2.84
C LEU A 95 -11.48 -4.87 -2.24
N LEU A 96 -11.14 -3.65 -2.60
CA LEU A 96 -9.91 -2.99 -2.13
C LEU A 96 -10.14 -2.11 -0.90
N LYS A 97 -11.36 -2.00 -0.44
CA LYS A 97 -11.68 -1.27 0.79
C LYS A 97 -11.01 -1.96 1.97
N GLY A 98 -10.45 -1.17 2.86
CA GLY A 98 -9.74 -1.67 4.03
C GLY A 98 -8.24 -1.85 3.82
N TYR A 99 -7.77 -1.90 2.57
CA TYR A 99 -6.34 -1.90 2.28
C TYR A 99 -5.76 -0.49 2.42
N ASP A 100 -4.55 -0.41 2.91
CA ASP A 100 -3.87 0.87 3.09
C ASP A 100 -3.32 1.42 1.77
N GLU A 101 -2.99 0.54 0.83
CA GLU A 101 -2.49 0.92 -0.49
C GLU A 101 -2.72 -0.25 -1.47
N SER A 102 -2.59 0.03 -2.75
CA SER A 102 -2.66 -0.98 -3.81
C SER A 102 -1.48 -0.80 -4.76
N ILE A 103 -0.88 -1.91 -5.17
CA ILE A 103 0.15 -1.92 -6.20
C ILE A 103 -0.30 -2.81 -7.36
N ALA A 104 0.07 -2.42 -8.57
CA ALA A 104 -0.27 -3.16 -9.79
C ALA A 104 0.98 -3.77 -10.41
N LEU A 105 0.81 -4.85 -11.14
CA LEU A 105 1.94 -5.54 -11.78
C LEU A 105 2.71 -4.64 -12.75
N TYR A 106 2.04 -3.65 -13.31
CA TYR A 106 2.65 -2.73 -14.27
C TYR A 106 3.19 -1.45 -13.64
N ASP A 107 3.13 -1.32 -12.32
CA ASP A 107 3.75 -0.18 -11.64
C ASP A 107 5.26 -0.27 -11.79
N ASP A 108 5.90 0.85 -12.14
CA ASP A 108 7.35 0.88 -12.23
C ASP A 108 7.98 1.03 -10.84
N ILE A 109 9.29 0.91 -10.79
CA ILE A 109 10.02 0.92 -9.51
C ILE A 109 9.89 2.25 -8.77
N GLU A 110 9.78 3.35 -9.51
CA GLU A 110 9.61 4.69 -8.90
C GLU A 110 8.27 4.82 -8.22
N VAL A 111 7.21 4.34 -8.86
CA VAL A 111 5.85 4.33 -8.30
C VAL A 111 5.79 3.44 -7.06
N LEU A 112 6.34 2.23 -7.14
CA LEU A 112 6.40 1.31 -6.01
C LEU A 112 7.17 1.92 -4.84
N ASN A 113 8.32 2.49 -5.12
CA ASN A 113 9.15 3.12 -4.09
C ASN A 113 8.38 4.24 -3.37
N LYS A 114 7.72 5.10 -4.13
CA LYS A 114 6.93 6.19 -3.56
C LYS A 114 5.81 5.67 -2.67
N LYS A 115 5.05 4.68 -3.15
CA LYS A 115 3.95 4.09 -2.39
C LYS A 115 4.43 3.51 -1.06
N LEU A 116 5.53 2.77 -1.07
CA LEU A 116 6.05 2.13 0.12
C LEU A 116 6.67 3.14 1.09
N VAL A 117 7.37 4.14 0.57
CA VAL A 117 7.91 5.23 1.39
C VAL A 117 6.78 5.99 2.08
N ASP A 118 5.73 6.32 1.35
CA ASP A 118 4.58 7.04 1.91
C ASP A 118 3.89 6.23 3.01
N LEU A 119 3.75 4.91 2.82
CA LEU A 119 3.19 4.03 3.84
C LEU A 119 4.01 4.04 5.13
N MET A 120 5.32 4.00 5.01
CA MET A 120 6.21 4.00 6.17
C MET A 120 6.21 5.36 6.87
N ASN A 121 6.08 6.44 6.13
CA ASN A 121 6.05 7.79 6.69
C ASN A 121 4.72 8.11 7.37
N LEU A 122 3.62 7.51 6.92
CA LEU A 122 2.32 7.67 7.59
C LEU A 122 2.29 7.10 9.01
N GLY A 123 3.27 6.25 9.35
CA GLY A 123 3.45 5.74 10.70
C GLY A 123 4.29 6.64 11.59
N VAL A 124 4.89 7.70 11.03
CA VAL A 124 5.65 8.68 11.82
C VAL A 124 4.65 9.67 12.40
N ASP A 125 4.75 9.85 13.70
CA ASP A 125 3.85 10.70 14.46
C ASP A 125 3.77 12.10 13.85
N GLU A 126 2.56 12.57 13.62
CA GLU A 126 2.29 13.87 12.99
C GLU A 126 2.62 15.06 13.89
N THR A 127 3.54 14.90 14.82
CA THR A 127 3.94 15.99 15.71
C THR A 127 4.58 17.16 14.97
N ASP A 128 5.03 16.92 13.74
CA ASP A 128 5.54 18.00 12.89
C ASP A 128 4.46 18.42 11.89
N GLY A 129 3.34 18.90 12.40
CA GLY A 129 2.20 19.35 11.59
C GLY A 129 2.49 20.50 10.64
N GLU A 130 3.75 20.92 10.55
CA GLU A 130 4.20 21.95 9.61
C GLU A 130 4.77 21.32 8.33
N GLN A 131 4.68 20.01 8.17
CA GLN A 131 5.17 19.39 6.96
C GLN A 131 4.31 19.78 5.78
N GLU A 132 4.94 19.86 4.63
CA GLU A 132 4.33 20.18 3.35
C GLU A 132 3.38 19.09 2.91
N THR A 133 2.48 18.70 3.78
CA THR A 133 1.39 17.83 3.39
C THR A 133 0.37 18.64 2.63
N LEU A 134 -0.14 18.07 1.56
CA LEU A 134 -1.23 18.68 0.81
C LEU A 134 -2.40 18.92 1.76
N SER A 135 -3.01 20.10 1.66
CA SER A 135 -4.23 20.39 2.40
C SER A 135 -5.34 19.45 1.93
N GLN A 136 -6.37 19.30 2.74
CA GLN A 136 -7.53 18.47 2.36
C GLN A 136 -8.12 18.96 1.03
N ARG A 137 -8.18 20.27 0.82
CA ARG A 137 -8.68 20.87 -0.41
C ARG A 137 -7.81 20.51 -1.61
N GLU A 138 -6.49 20.55 -1.46
CA GLU A 138 -5.56 20.17 -2.52
C GLU A 138 -5.69 18.69 -2.89
N LYS A 139 -5.87 17.82 -1.89
CA LYS A 139 -6.10 16.40 -2.13
C LYS A 139 -7.40 16.16 -2.89
N GLU A 140 -8.45 16.88 -2.55
CA GLU A 140 -9.73 16.79 -3.24
C GLU A 140 -9.61 17.23 -4.70
N ILE A 141 -8.87 18.31 -4.98
CA ILE A 141 -8.62 18.79 -6.33
C ILE A 141 -7.85 17.74 -7.13
N ILE A 142 -6.82 17.16 -6.56
CA ILE A 142 -6.04 16.10 -7.22
C ILE A 142 -6.92 14.90 -7.53
N CYS A 143 -7.76 14.48 -6.61
CA CYS A 143 -8.70 13.38 -6.84
C CYS A 143 -9.65 13.68 -8.01
N CYS A 144 -10.13 14.90 -8.11
CA CYS A 144 -11.00 15.31 -9.22
C CYS A 144 -10.25 15.26 -10.55
N VAL A 145 -9.02 15.75 -10.60
CA VAL A 145 -8.18 15.71 -11.80
C VAL A 145 -7.91 14.28 -12.25
N VAL A 146 -7.58 13.40 -11.30
CA VAL A 146 -7.33 11.97 -11.59
C VAL A 146 -8.58 11.29 -12.16
N ARG A 147 -9.77 11.73 -11.73
CA ARG A 147 -11.04 11.21 -12.26
C ARG A 147 -11.40 11.77 -13.62
N GLY A 148 -10.58 12.65 -14.20
CA GLY A 148 -10.82 13.25 -15.52
C GLY A 148 -11.83 14.38 -15.50
N MET A 149 -12.07 15.01 -14.36
CA MET A 149 -12.99 16.15 -14.28
C MET A 149 -12.36 17.41 -14.87
N THR A 150 -13.19 18.21 -15.53
CA THR A 150 -12.75 19.51 -16.03
C THR A 150 -12.53 20.48 -14.87
N ASN A 151 -11.81 21.58 -15.11
CA ASN A 151 -11.62 22.61 -14.09
C ASN A 151 -12.96 23.17 -13.60
N LYS A 152 -13.91 23.32 -14.50
CA LYS A 152 -15.26 23.79 -14.15
C LYS A 152 -15.97 22.80 -13.24
N GLU A 153 -15.94 21.52 -13.58
CA GLU A 153 -16.55 20.46 -12.78
C GLU A 153 -15.91 20.37 -11.40
N THR A 154 -14.59 20.49 -11.36
CA THR A 154 -13.86 20.48 -10.09
C THR A 154 -14.28 21.67 -9.22
N ALA A 155 -14.36 22.86 -9.78
CA ALA A 155 -14.76 24.06 -9.06
C ALA A 155 -16.19 23.94 -8.55
N GLU A 156 -17.12 23.44 -9.36
CA GLU A 156 -18.50 23.23 -8.96
C GLU A 156 -18.62 22.23 -7.81
N LYS A 157 -17.92 21.11 -7.90
CA LYS A 157 -17.95 20.09 -6.87
C LYS A 157 -17.39 20.57 -5.54
N LEU A 158 -16.34 21.37 -5.58
CA LEU A 158 -15.66 21.85 -4.38
C LEU A 158 -16.09 23.26 -3.97
N PHE A 159 -17.07 23.85 -4.66
CA PHE A 159 -17.54 25.21 -4.41
C PHE A 159 -16.42 26.25 -4.53
N LEU A 160 -15.51 26.05 -5.50
CA LEU A 160 -14.38 26.94 -5.74
C LEU A 160 -14.74 27.96 -6.83
N SER A 161 -14.17 29.16 -6.70
CA SER A 161 -14.23 30.14 -7.77
C SER A 161 -13.28 29.73 -8.90
N ILE A 162 -13.72 29.88 -10.13
CA ILE A 162 -12.87 29.66 -11.29
C ILE A 162 -12.15 30.99 -11.57
N PRO A 163 -10.82 31.01 -11.56
CA PRO A 163 -10.07 32.22 -11.88
C PRO A 163 -10.19 32.62 -13.35
#